data_e125c1005e489e477bc6b81c2fcecda9
#
_entry.id   e125c1005e489e477bc6b81c2fcecda9
#
_cell.length_a   1.000
_cell.length_b   1.000
_cell.length_c   1.000
_cell.angle_alpha   90.00
_cell.angle_beta   90.00
_cell.angle_gamma   90.00
#
_symmetry.space_group_name_H-M   'P 1'
#
loop_
_entity.id
_entity.type
_entity.pdbx_description
1 polymer ?
#
loop_
_entity_poly.entity_id
_entity_poly.type
_entity_poly.pdbx_seq_one_letter_code
_entity_poly.pdbx_strand_id
1 'polypeptide(L)'
;MKITETIHAFKHLFRLAVAENIYVDRTVYSYILLGEKVCLIDAGVRGTAPQLQDYLRQIGRSPAEVFMVPITHAHPDHIGGLPAVRKASPAASFYAHAADKPWIEDVERQYRERPILNFFELVEGPVPVSKELKEGDTLQWAKGKTLRVLETPGHSRGSISLFCEEEGALFAGDAVPAAGAIPIYVDPQASIRSIQKLKKVPGVKHLFSAWHEPISGSQIQTTMDDGLRQIEKIDQIVKDLCKTLPPETSGEELSIRALEKLGIKTGKVLQMVKTSFESHRKKNA
;
A
#
# COMPACT_ATOMS: atom_id res chain seq x y z
N MET A 1 -1.80 14.74 -10.86
CA MET A 1 -0.49 15.19 -11.40
C MET A 1 -0.12 14.29 -12.58
N LYS A 2 0.13 14.85 -13.77
CA LYS A 2 0.60 14.10 -14.94
C LYS A 2 2.09 13.72 -14.76
N ILE A 3 2.43 12.45 -14.96
CA ILE A 3 3.81 11.93 -14.86
C ILE A 3 4.34 11.59 -16.26
N THR A 4 3.55 10.85 -17.03
CA THR A 4 3.81 10.59 -18.46
C THR A 4 2.58 10.99 -19.27
N GLU A 5 2.59 10.75 -20.59
CA GLU A 5 1.39 11.00 -21.41
C GLU A 5 0.20 10.11 -20.99
N THR A 6 0.47 8.95 -20.41
CA THR A 6 -0.54 7.94 -20.08
C THR A 6 -0.67 7.65 -18.60
N ILE A 7 0.25 8.11 -17.75
CA ILE A 7 0.22 7.81 -16.31
C ILE A 7 0.10 9.09 -15.50
N HIS A 8 -0.94 9.16 -14.67
CA HIS A 8 -1.16 10.23 -13.73
C HIS A 8 -1.16 9.70 -12.30
N ALA A 9 -0.57 10.46 -11.37
CA ALA A 9 -0.69 10.21 -9.94
C ALA A 9 -1.78 11.11 -9.36
N PHE A 10 -2.66 10.53 -8.56
CA PHE A 10 -3.69 11.25 -7.81
C PHE A 10 -3.39 11.15 -6.32
N LYS A 11 -3.25 12.29 -5.66
CA LYS A 11 -2.94 12.40 -4.23
C LYS A 11 -4.22 12.54 -3.43
N HIS A 12 -4.48 11.56 -2.58
CA HIS A 12 -5.56 11.62 -1.61
C HIS A 12 -5.04 12.21 -0.30
N LEU A 13 -5.76 13.17 0.26
CA LEU A 13 -5.51 13.74 1.57
C LEU A 13 -6.53 13.17 2.56
N PHE A 14 -6.08 12.69 3.69
CA PHE A 14 -6.96 12.15 4.71
C PHE A 14 -6.39 12.32 6.12
N ARG A 15 -7.23 12.08 7.12
CA ARG A 15 -6.86 12.15 8.52
C ARG A 15 -6.89 10.75 9.13
N LEU A 16 -5.78 10.34 9.69
CA LEU A 16 -5.67 9.07 10.41
C LEU A 16 -5.78 9.33 11.91
N ALA A 17 -6.70 8.68 12.59
CA ALA A 17 -6.80 8.72 14.04
C ALA A 17 -5.61 7.95 14.63
N VAL A 18 -4.82 8.61 15.49
CA VAL A 18 -3.68 8.01 16.20
C VAL A 18 -3.97 7.82 17.69
N ALA A 19 -4.98 8.52 18.22
CA ALA A 19 -5.59 8.30 19.51
C ALA A 19 -7.04 8.82 19.46
N GLU A 20 -7.80 8.64 20.55
CA GLU A 20 -9.13 9.21 20.66
C GLU A 20 -9.05 10.75 20.47
N ASN A 21 -9.79 11.27 19.50
CA ASN A 21 -9.83 12.67 19.10
C ASN A 21 -8.48 13.29 18.67
N ILE A 22 -7.45 12.47 18.40
CA ILE A 22 -6.16 12.93 17.88
C ILE A 22 -5.93 12.36 16.49
N TYR A 23 -5.82 13.27 15.51
CA TYR A 23 -5.65 12.94 14.11
C TYR A 23 -4.33 13.47 13.58
N VAL A 24 -3.78 12.78 12.61
CA VAL A 24 -2.62 13.24 11.81
C VAL A 24 -2.99 13.25 10.34
N ASP A 25 -2.58 14.28 9.64
CA ASP A 25 -2.76 14.37 8.20
C ASP A 25 -1.84 13.35 7.51
N ARG A 26 -2.41 12.64 6.56
CA ARG A 26 -1.74 11.63 5.74
C ARG A 26 -2.09 11.83 4.27
N THR A 27 -1.23 11.29 3.43
CA THR A 27 -1.44 11.25 1.99
C THR A 27 -1.23 9.84 1.50
N VAL A 28 -2.02 9.42 0.51
CA VAL A 28 -1.82 8.17 -0.23
C VAL A 28 -2.04 8.44 -1.71
N TYR A 29 -1.36 7.72 -2.58
CA TYR A 29 -1.48 7.89 -4.02
C TYR A 29 -2.24 6.73 -4.66
N SER A 30 -3.18 7.08 -5.55
CA SER A 30 -3.72 6.20 -6.58
C SER A 30 -3.12 6.58 -7.93
N TYR A 31 -3.11 5.64 -8.87
CA TYR A 31 -2.54 5.90 -10.19
C TYR A 31 -3.57 5.65 -11.29
N ILE A 32 -3.66 6.60 -12.20
CA ILE A 32 -4.59 6.62 -13.32
C ILE A 32 -3.80 6.34 -14.59
N LEU A 33 -4.16 5.27 -15.29
CA LEU A 33 -3.56 4.88 -16.56
C LEU A 33 -4.57 5.13 -17.68
N LEU A 34 -4.18 5.98 -18.62
CA LEU A 34 -5.01 6.47 -19.70
C LEU A 34 -4.76 5.70 -20.99
N GLY A 35 -5.64 4.76 -21.30
CA GLY A 35 -5.75 4.07 -22.58
C GLY A 35 -7.04 4.45 -23.30
N GLU A 36 -7.60 3.53 -24.08
CA GLU A 36 -8.95 3.67 -24.67
C GLU A 36 -10.00 3.87 -23.57
N LYS A 37 -9.79 3.21 -22.43
CA LYS A 37 -10.53 3.39 -21.18
C LYS A 37 -9.54 3.74 -20.06
N VAL A 38 -10.01 3.87 -18.85
CA VAL A 38 -9.20 4.21 -17.67
C VAL A 38 -8.97 2.98 -16.82
N CYS A 39 -7.69 2.67 -16.53
CA CYS A 39 -7.32 1.76 -15.46
C CYS A 39 -6.93 2.60 -14.22
N LEU A 40 -7.48 2.26 -13.05
CA LEU A 40 -7.20 2.93 -11.80
C LEU A 40 -6.52 1.95 -10.84
N ILE A 41 -5.30 2.21 -10.42
CA ILE A 41 -4.60 1.40 -9.40
C ILE A 41 -4.89 2.00 -8.03
N ASP A 42 -5.56 1.24 -7.17
CA ASP A 42 -6.08 1.62 -5.86
C ASP A 42 -7.10 2.79 -5.93
N ALA A 43 -7.85 3.00 -4.86
CA ALA A 43 -8.95 3.99 -4.84
C ALA A 43 -8.90 4.98 -3.67
N GLY A 44 -7.81 4.98 -2.91
CA GLY A 44 -7.67 5.86 -1.75
C GLY A 44 -8.64 5.53 -0.62
N VAL A 45 -8.96 6.53 0.19
CA VAL A 45 -9.86 6.43 1.35
C VAL A 45 -11.28 6.85 1.02
N ARG A 46 -12.20 6.48 1.90
CA ARG A 46 -13.58 7.00 1.90
C ARG A 46 -13.60 8.53 1.77
N GLY A 47 -14.53 9.04 0.96
CA GLY A 47 -14.77 10.48 0.79
C GLY A 47 -13.83 11.19 -0.19
N THR A 48 -12.80 10.53 -0.73
CA THR A 48 -11.88 11.15 -1.71
C THR A 48 -12.25 10.86 -3.17
N ALA A 49 -13.22 9.98 -3.40
CA ALA A 49 -13.67 9.65 -4.76
C ALA A 49 -14.24 10.84 -5.55
N PRO A 50 -14.99 11.81 -4.97
CA PRO A 50 -15.44 12.99 -5.71
C PRO A 50 -14.29 13.78 -6.33
N GLN A 51 -13.20 14.00 -5.58
CA GLN A 51 -12.03 14.73 -6.07
C GLN A 51 -11.30 13.96 -7.18
N LEU A 52 -11.22 12.63 -7.07
CA LEU A 52 -10.68 11.77 -8.13
C LEU A 52 -11.54 11.85 -9.40
N GLN A 53 -12.87 11.82 -9.26
CA GLN A 53 -13.80 11.95 -10.38
C GLN A 53 -13.71 13.33 -11.05
N ASP A 54 -13.57 14.41 -10.26
CA ASP A 54 -13.36 15.76 -10.79
C ASP A 54 -12.03 15.87 -11.52
N TYR A 55 -10.98 15.27 -10.99
CA TYR A 55 -9.70 15.20 -11.69
C TYR A 55 -9.80 14.47 -13.03
N LEU A 56 -10.53 13.33 -13.11
CA LEU A 56 -10.79 12.65 -14.37
C LEU A 56 -11.49 13.58 -15.37
N ARG A 57 -12.53 14.32 -14.95
CA ARG A 57 -13.21 15.29 -15.80
C ARG A 57 -12.30 16.41 -16.29
N GLN A 58 -11.43 16.93 -15.41
CA GLN A 58 -10.46 17.99 -15.75
C GLN A 58 -9.47 17.55 -16.82
N ILE A 59 -9.08 16.26 -16.85
CA ILE A 59 -8.20 15.71 -17.89
C ILE A 59 -8.97 15.16 -19.11
N GLY A 60 -10.28 15.50 -19.24
CA GLY A 60 -11.09 15.12 -20.38
C GLY A 60 -11.60 13.69 -20.39
N ARG A 61 -11.64 13.02 -19.21
CA ARG A 61 -12.12 11.64 -19.07
C ARG A 61 -13.37 11.58 -18.21
N SER A 62 -14.25 10.66 -18.54
CA SER A 62 -15.42 10.36 -17.70
C SER A 62 -15.04 9.40 -16.58
N PRO A 63 -15.51 9.60 -15.33
CA PRO A 63 -15.42 8.59 -14.30
C PRO A 63 -16.00 7.23 -14.70
N ALA A 64 -17.00 7.20 -15.56
CA ALA A 64 -17.60 5.98 -16.09
C ALA A 64 -16.67 5.18 -17.04
N GLU A 65 -15.58 5.78 -17.50
CA GLU A 65 -14.57 5.09 -18.31
C GLU A 65 -13.63 4.19 -17.49
N VAL A 66 -13.67 4.25 -16.16
CA VAL A 66 -12.90 3.34 -15.32
C VAL A 66 -13.43 1.92 -15.52
N PHE A 67 -12.65 1.05 -16.16
CA PHE A 67 -13.06 -0.31 -16.47
C PHE A 67 -12.36 -1.38 -15.66
N MET A 68 -11.20 -1.04 -15.08
CA MET A 68 -10.32 -1.95 -14.38
C MET A 68 -9.73 -1.26 -13.17
N VAL A 69 -9.77 -1.94 -12.01
CA VAL A 69 -9.18 -1.46 -10.76
C VAL A 69 -8.35 -2.58 -10.14
N PRO A 70 -7.06 -2.72 -10.50
CA PRO A 70 -6.16 -3.57 -9.73
C PRO A 70 -5.87 -2.92 -8.37
N ILE A 71 -5.98 -3.73 -7.32
CA ILE A 71 -5.82 -3.35 -5.92
C ILE A 71 -4.50 -3.94 -5.44
N THR A 72 -3.58 -3.07 -5.00
CA THR A 72 -2.26 -3.51 -4.55
C THR A 72 -2.33 -4.31 -3.27
N HIS A 73 -3.22 -3.95 -2.36
CA HIS A 73 -3.53 -4.67 -1.12
C HIS A 73 -4.78 -4.11 -0.44
N ALA A 74 -5.29 -4.81 0.58
CA ALA A 74 -6.59 -4.52 1.18
C ALA A 74 -6.58 -3.49 2.31
N HIS A 75 -5.57 -2.64 2.50
CA HIS A 75 -5.64 -1.64 3.56
C HIS A 75 -6.63 -0.51 3.26
N PRO A 76 -7.21 0.12 4.31
CA PRO A 76 -8.29 1.10 4.18
C PRO A 76 -8.00 2.27 3.23
N ASP A 77 -6.77 2.70 3.19
CA ASP A 77 -6.31 3.82 2.36
C ASP A 77 -6.08 3.44 0.88
N HIS A 78 -6.26 2.17 0.53
CA HIS A 78 -6.23 1.66 -0.85
C HIS A 78 -7.62 1.25 -1.36
N ILE A 79 -8.47 0.74 -0.45
CA ILE A 79 -9.78 0.20 -0.82
C ILE A 79 -10.95 1.11 -0.42
N GLY A 80 -10.70 2.13 0.39
CA GLY A 80 -11.76 2.91 1.04
C GLY A 80 -12.72 3.60 0.08
N GLY A 81 -12.26 4.04 -1.07
CA GLY A 81 -13.07 4.68 -2.11
C GLY A 81 -13.64 3.73 -3.18
N LEU A 82 -13.40 2.40 -3.10
CA LEU A 82 -13.85 1.44 -4.14
C LEU A 82 -15.37 1.45 -4.38
N PRO A 83 -16.24 1.53 -3.34
CA PRO A 83 -17.68 1.60 -3.58
C PRO A 83 -18.11 2.81 -4.38
N ALA A 84 -17.49 3.97 -4.17
CA ALA A 84 -17.78 5.17 -4.96
C ALA A 84 -17.26 5.06 -6.39
N VAL A 85 -16.13 4.41 -6.62
CA VAL A 85 -15.64 4.07 -7.98
C VAL A 85 -16.63 3.14 -8.67
N ARG A 86 -17.10 2.09 -8.00
CA ARG A 86 -18.11 1.16 -8.53
C ARG A 86 -19.43 1.87 -8.87
N LYS A 87 -19.87 2.81 -8.02
CA LYS A 87 -21.07 3.60 -8.28
C LYS A 87 -20.94 4.46 -9.52
N ALA A 88 -19.76 5.07 -9.73
CA ALA A 88 -19.49 5.93 -10.89
C ALA A 88 -19.26 5.12 -12.18
N SER A 89 -18.71 3.92 -12.07
CA SER A 89 -18.48 2.99 -13.17
C SER A 89 -18.94 1.57 -12.81
N PRO A 90 -20.24 1.25 -12.96
CA PRO A 90 -20.79 -0.06 -12.57
C PRO A 90 -20.20 -1.25 -13.34
N ALA A 91 -19.63 -1.00 -14.52
CA ALA A 91 -18.96 -2.01 -15.35
C ALA A 91 -17.48 -2.24 -14.97
N ALA A 92 -16.94 -1.50 -13.99
CA ALA A 92 -15.57 -1.67 -13.55
C ALA A 92 -15.36 -3.03 -12.90
N SER A 93 -14.27 -3.69 -13.26
CA SER A 93 -13.82 -4.95 -12.65
C SER A 93 -12.72 -4.69 -11.63
N PHE A 94 -12.82 -5.32 -10.47
CA PHE A 94 -11.88 -5.20 -9.37
C PHE A 94 -11.00 -6.45 -9.28
N TYR A 95 -9.70 -6.26 -9.18
CA TYR A 95 -8.70 -7.32 -9.20
C TYR A 95 -7.83 -7.23 -7.94
N ALA A 96 -7.64 -8.34 -7.23
CA ALA A 96 -6.82 -8.37 -6.04
C ALA A 96 -6.17 -9.75 -5.86
N HIS A 97 -5.13 -9.82 -5.05
CA HIS A 97 -4.56 -11.11 -4.65
C HIS A 97 -5.54 -11.90 -3.77
N ALA A 98 -5.56 -13.23 -3.92
CA ALA A 98 -6.47 -14.13 -3.19
C ALA A 98 -6.42 -13.96 -1.68
N ALA A 99 -5.24 -13.70 -1.10
CA ALA A 99 -5.06 -13.55 0.36
C ALA A 99 -5.71 -12.26 0.92
N ASP A 100 -5.86 -11.22 0.12
CA ASP A 100 -6.44 -9.94 0.52
C ASP A 100 -7.94 -9.81 0.13
N LYS A 101 -8.41 -10.63 -0.81
CA LYS A 101 -9.81 -10.65 -1.26
C LYS A 101 -10.83 -10.73 -0.11
N PRO A 102 -10.66 -11.61 0.92
CA PRO A 102 -11.65 -11.71 2.01
C PRO A 102 -11.86 -10.40 2.76
N TRP A 103 -10.84 -9.52 2.85
CA TRP A 103 -10.95 -8.23 3.51
C TRP A 103 -11.61 -7.17 2.61
N ILE A 104 -11.46 -7.29 1.30
CA ILE A 104 -12.10 -6.38 0.33
C ILE A 104 -13.60 -6.68 0.23
N GLU A 105 -13.97 -7.96 0.28
CA GLU A 105 -15.36 -8.43 0.18
C GLU A 105 -16.11 -8.43 1.52
N ASP A 106 -15.39 -8.36 2.66
CA ASP A 106 -15.94 -8.25 4.01
C ASP A 106 -15.09 -7.30 4.85
N VAL A 107 -15.42 -6.01 4.82
CA VAL A 107 -14.69 -4.96 5.57
C VAL A 107 -14.90 -5.08 7.08
N GLU A 108 -16.02 -5.69 7.54
CA GLU A 108 -16.24 -5.99 8.95
C GLU A 108 -15.27 -7.06 9.46
N ARG A 109 -15.01 -8.07 8.62
CA ARG A 109 -13.97 -9.07 8.88
C ARG A 109 -12.59 -8.41 8.96
N GLN A 110 -12.27 -7.53 8.04
CA GLN A 110 -11.02 -6.77 8.08
C GLN A 110 -10.88 -6.01 9.40
N TYR A 111 -11.93 -5.29 9.81
CA TYR A 111 -11.93 -4.56 11.08
C TYR A 111 -11.73 -5.48 12.28
N ARG A 112 -12.39 -6.64 12.32
CA ARG A 112 -12.22 -7.62 13.42
C ARG A 112 -10.80 -8.19 13.48
N GLU A 113 -10.21 -8.51 12.33
CA GLU A 113 -8.89 -9.13 12.24
C GLU A 113 -7.74 -8.12 12.36
N ARG A 114 -7.98 -6.86 11.96
CA ARG A 114 -7.01 -5.76 12.00
C ARG A 114 -7.69 -4.46 12.43
N PRO A 115 -8.04 -4.33 13.70
CA PRO A 115 -8.71 -3.12 14.20
C PRO A 115 -7.77 -1.92 14.13
N ILE A 116 -8.26 -0.82 13.57
CA ILE A 116 -7.65 0.50 13.61
C ILE A 116 -8.70 1.51 14.05
N LEU A 117 -8.23 2.60 14.67
CA LEU A 117 -9.11 3.68 15.07
C LEU A 117 -9.80 4.28 13.83
N ASN A 118 -11.08 4.59 13.96
CA ASN A 118 -11.89 5.23 12.91
C ASN A 118 -11.89 4.48 11.56
N PHE A 119 -11.80 3.16 11.59
CA PHE A 119 -11.76 2.31 10.38
C PHE A 119 -12.87 2.68 9.38
N PHE A 120 -14.12 2.82 9.84
CA PHE A 120 -15.27 3.11 8.99
C PHE A 120 -15.36 4.57 8.51
N GLU A 121 -14.49 5.45 9.01
CA GLU A 121 -14.26 6.76 8.42
C GLU A 121 -13.34 6.69 7.21
N LEU A 122 -12.54 5.63 7.09
CA LEU A 122 -11.59 5.41 6.01
C LEU A 122 -12.13 4.50 4.91
N VAL A 123 -13.13 3.66 5.19
CA VAL A 123 -13.68 2.66 4.27
C VAL A 123 -15.18 2.86 4.09
N GLU A 124 -15.65 2.96 2.83
CA GLU A 124 -17.09 3.12 2.54
C GLU A 124 -17.87 1.80 2.67
N GLY A 125 -17.24 0.67 2.36
CA GLY A 125 -17.85 -0.64 2.37
C GLY A 125 -17.16 -1.63 1.44
N PRO A 126 -17.69 -2.86 1.33
CA PRO A 126 -17.12 -3.91 0.50
C PRO A 126 -17.42 -3.73 -0.99
N VAL A 127 -16.56 -4.33 -1.82
CA VAL A 127 -16.81 -4.54 -3.23
C VAL A 127 -16.45 -5.99 -3.60
N PRO A 128 -17.15 -6.63 -4.57
CA PRO A 128 -16.77 -7.95 -5.03
C PRO A 128 -15.47 -7.89 -5.84
N VAL A 129 -14.56 -8.82 -5.61
CA VAL A 129 -13.35 -9.02 -6.41
C VAL A 129 -13.71 -9.86 -7.62
N SER A 130 -13.60 -9.28 -8.81
CA SER A 130 -13.97 -9.90 -10.08
C SER A 130 -13.02 -11.02 -10.50
N LYS A 131 -11.72 -10.88 -10.14
CA LYS A 131 -10.69 -11.88 -10.46
C LYS A 131 -9.55 -11.81 -9.43
N GLU A 132 -9.12 -12.97 -9.00
CA GLU A 132 -7.92 -13.12 -8.17
C GLU A 132 -6.66 -13.04 -9.02
N LEU A 133 -5.65 -12.36 -8.47
CA LEU A 133 -4.34 -12.16 -9.09
C LEU A 133 -3.27 -12.97 -8.36
N LYS A 134 -2.28 -13.43 -9.10
CA LYS A 134 -1.09 -14.12 -8.61
C LYS A 134 0.15 -13.72 -9.40
N GLU A 135 1.31 -14.15 -8.92
CA GLU A 135 2.59 -13.94 -9.58
C GLU A 135 2.55 -14.26 -11.06
N GLY A 136 3.04 -13.33 -11.88
CA GLY A 136 3.16 -13.48 -13.33
C GLY A 136 1.89 -13.25 -14.14
N ASP A 137 0.72 -13.08 -13.48
CA ASP A 137 -0.50 -12.68 -14.21
C ASP A 137 -0.29 -11.34 -14.93
N THR A 138 -1.01 -11.17 -16.04
CA THR A 138 -0.97 -9.94 -16.83
C THR A 138 -2.37 -9.36 -17.00
N LEU A 139 -2.46 -8.03 -16.89
CA LEU A 139 -3.68 -7.26 -17.11
C LEU A 139 -3.46 -6.30 -18.26
N GLN A 140 -4.14 -6.49 -19.37
CA GLN A 140 -4.09 -5.56 -20.51
C GLN A 140 -4.94 -4.33 -20.20
N TRP A 141 -4.31 -3.17 -20.04
CA TRP A 141 -5.00 -1.91 -19.70
C TRP A 141 -5.14 -0.95 -20.91
N ALA A 142 -4.32 -1.14 -21.95
CA ALA A 142 -4.45 -0.46 -23.23
C ALA A 142 -3.88 -1.35 -24.33
N LYS A 143 -4.09 -0.97 -25.60
CA LYS A 143 -3.54 -1.71 -26.74
C LYS A 143 -2.00 -1.75 -26.66
N GLY A 144 -1.46 -2.97 -26.60
CA GLY A 144 0.00 -3.20 -26.49
C GLY A 144 0.61 -2.80 -25.15
N LYS A 145 -0.20 -2.54 -24.10
CA LYS A 145 0.29 -2.20 -22.77
C LYS A 145 -0.32 -3.10 -21.70
N THR A 146 0.54 -3.69 -20.90
CA THR A 146 0.15 -4.66 -19.86
C THR A 146 0.72 -4.28 -18.49
N LEU A 147 0.00 -4.67 -17.44
CA LEU A 147 0.50 -4.69 -16.07
C LEU A 147 0.83 -6.14 -15.72
N ARG A 148 2.08 -6.45 -15.48
CA ARG A 148 2.51 -7.74 -14.93
C ARG A 148 2.44 -7.70 -13.42
N VAL A 149 1.81 -8.70 -12.83
CA VAL A 149 1.68 -8.86 -11.37
C VAL A 149 2.97 -9.45 -10.80
N LEU A 150 3.45 -8.83 -9.74
CA LEU A 150 4.58 -9.27 -8.92
C LEU A 150 4.05 -9.42 -7.49
N GLU A 151 4.03 -10.63 -6.94
CA GLU A 151 3.72 -10.81 -5.52
C GLU A 151 4.83 -10.16 -4.67
N THR A 152 4.44 -9.28 -3.80
CA THR A 152 5.32 -8.54 -2.88
C THR A 152 4.79 -8.60 -1.45
N PRO A 153 4.63 -9.82 -0.88
CA PRO A 153 4.11 -9.98 0.48
C PRO A 153 5.05 -9.38 1.51
N GLY A 154 4.51 -9.07 2.67
CA GLY A 154 5.25 -8.55 3.81
C GLY A 154 4.53 -7.38 4.47
N HIS A 155 4.15 -6.35 3.73
CA HIS A 155 3.28 -5.28 4.22
C HIS A 155 1.87 -5.83 4.54
N SER A 156 1.26 -6.54 3.61
CA SER A 156 0.15 -7.47 3.82
C SER A 156 0.51 -8.85 3.25
N ARG A 157 -0.33 -9.84 3.53
CA ARG A 157 -0.13 -11.21 2.99
C ARG A 157 -0.38 -11.26 1.49
N GLY A 158 -1.32 -10.47 1.01
CA GLY A 158 -1.73 -10.39 -0.39
C GLY A 158 -1.20 -9.16 -1.13
N SER A 159 -0.18 -8.47 -0.60
CA SER A 159 0.42 -7.34 -1.30
C SER A 159 1.00 -7.77 -2.65
N ILE A 160 0.66 -7.01 -3.67
CA ILE A 160 1.20 -7.13 -5.02
C ILE A 160 1.76 -5.78 -5.48
N SER A 161 2.75 -5.85 -6.35
CA SER A 161 3.22 -4.74 -7.17
C SER A 161 2.87 -5.01 -8.63
N LEU A 162 2.76 -3.96 -9.43
CA LEU A 162 2.39 -4.06 -10.84
C LEU A 162 3.49 -3.41 -11.68
N PHE A 163 3.95 -4.08 -12.72
CA PHE A 163 4.97 -3.57 -13.62
C PHE A 163 4.45 -3.46 -15.05
N CYS A 164 4.50 -2.24 -15.60
CA CYS A 164 4.27 -1.97 -17.01
C CYS A 164 5.62 -1.80 -17.69
N GLU A 165 6.02 -2.83 -18.45
CA GLU A 165 7.33 -2.84 -19.12
C GLU A 165 7.42 -1.75 -20.18
N GLU A 166 6.35 -1.54 -20.93
CA GLU A 166 6.27 -0.59 -22.04
C GLU A 166 6.49 0.86 -21.58
N GLU A 167 6.07 1.17 -20.34
CA GLU A 167 6.26 2.49 -19.72
C GLU A 167 7.48 2.53 -18.79
N GLY A 168 8.07 1.38 -18.46
CA GLY A 168 9.08 1.28 -17.39
C GLY A 168 8.52 1.68 -16.02
N ALA A 169 7.23 1.45 -15.79
CA ALA A 169 6.47 1.93 -14.64
C ALA A 169 6.25 0.81 -13.62
N LEU A 170 6.82 0.94 -12.43
CA LEU A 170 6.66 0.00 -11.32
C LEU A 170 5.77 0.62 -10.22
N PHE A 171 4.56 0.09 -10.05
CA PHE A 171 3.61 0.45 -9.00
C PHE A 171 3.81 -0.49 -7.82
N ALA A 172 4.45 0.00 -6.78
CA ALA A 172 4.90 -0.82 -5.66
C ALA A 172 3.89 -0.91 -4.50
N GLY A 173 2.77 -0.16 -4.54
CA GLY A 173 1.89 -0.02 -3.38
C GLY A 173 2.71 0.38 -2.15
N ASP A 174 2.58 -0.40 -1.07
CA ASP A 174 3.27 -0.19 0.20
C ASP A 174 4.51 -1.08 0.39
N ALA A 175 4.93 -1.79 -0.66
CA ALA A 175 6.08 -2.70 -0.57
C ALA A 175 7.40 -1.97 -0.31
N VAL A 176 7.51 -0.69 -0.72
CA VAL A 176 8.71 0.14 -0.51
C VAL A 176 8.38 1.25 0.50
N PRO A 177 8.87 1.16 1.74
CA PRO A 177 8.63 2.17 2.76
C PRO A 177 9.20 3.55 2.38
N ALA A 178 8.50 4.61 2.77
CA ALA A 178 9.02 5.96 2.63
C ALA A 178 10.21 6.19 3.58
N ALA A 179 11.19 6.95 3.13
CA ALA A 179 12.38 7.29 3.94
C ALA A 179 11.98 7.98 5.25
N GLY A 180 12.53 7.51 6.36
CA GLY A 180 12.27 8.05 7.70
C GLY A 180 10.92 7.68 8.33
N ALA A 181 10.03 7.02 7.60
CA ALA A 181 8.78 6.51 8.16
C ALA A 181 9.00 5.23 8.97
N ILE A 182 8.12 4.97 9.94
CA ILE A 182 8.04 3.64 10.57
C ILE A 182 7.23 2.75 9.64
N PRO A 183 7.86 1.75 9.00
CA PRO A 183 7.17 0.88 8.06
C PRO A 183 6.20 -0.05 8.79
N ILE A 184 5.07 -0.30 8.15
CA ILE A 184 4.06 -1.25 8.63
C ILE A 184 4.19 -2.53 7.82
N TYR A 185 4.29 -3.66 8.50
CA TYR A 185 4.35 -4.98 7.87
C TYR A 185 3.87 -6.08 8.84
N VAL A 186 3.52 -7.22 8.29
CA VAL A 186 3.14 -8.43 9.04
C VAL A 186 4.23 -9.50 8.97
N ASP A 187 5.16 -9.37 8.02
CA ASP A 187 6.36 -10.22 7.88
C ASP A 187 7.55 -9.39 7.36
N PRO A 188 8.50 -9.00 8.23
CA PRO A 188 9.65 -8.19 7.84
C PRO A 188 10.57 -8.89 6.84
N GLN A 189 10.74 -10.22 6.96
CA GLN A 189 11.60 -10.97 6.05
C GLN A 189 10.97 -11.11 4.66
N ALA A 190 9.65 -11.25 4.59
CA ALA A 190 8.94 -11.19 3.31
C ALA A 190 9.06 -9.80 2.68
N SER A 191 8.93 -8.72 3.46
CA SER A 191 9.13 -7.34 2.99
C SER A 191 10.52 -7.13 2.42
N ILE A 192 11.57 -7.61 3.11
CA ILE A 192 12.96 -7.56 2.63
C ILE A 192 13.10 -8.27 1.29
N ARG A 193 12.61 -9.52 1.19
CA ARG A 193 12.66 -10.28 -0.07
C ARG A 193 11.87 -9.59 -1.19
N SER A 194 10.74 -8.99 -0.87
CA SER A 194 9.91 -8.25 -1.83
C SER A 194 10.64 -7.04 -2.41
N ILE A 195 11.28 -6.22 -1.57
CA ILE A 195 12.09 -5.09 -2.05
C ILE A 195 13.27 -5.59 -2.90
N GLN A 196 13.98 -6.64 -2.44
CA GLN A 196 15.09 -7.24 -3.20
C GLN A 196 14.65 -7.78 -4.55
N LYS A 197 13.42 -8.33 -4.65
CA LYS A 197 12.81 -8.77 -5.91
C LYS A 197 12.53 -7.58 -6.81
N LEU A 198 11.91 -6.51 -6.30
CA LEU A 198 11.59 -5.30 -7.06
C LEU A 198 12.85 -4.62 -7.60
N LYS A 199 13.95 -4.58 -6.84
CA LYS A 199 15.25 -4.05 -7.27
C LYS A 199 15.83 -4.77 -8.48
N LYS A 200 15.45 -6.01 -8.72
CA LYS A 200 15.92 -6.84 -9.84
C LYS A 200 15.04 -6.73 -11.09
N VAL A 201 13.92 -6.01 -11.03
CA VAL A 201 13.04 -5.80 -12.18
C VAL A 201 13.78 -4.93 -13.20
N PRO A 202 14.04 -5.42 -14.43
CA PRO A 202 14.77 -4.66 -15.42
C PRO A 202 13.89 -3.56 -16.02
N GLY A 203 14.53 -2.48 -16.50
CA GLY A 203 13.84 -1.44 -17.27
C GLY A 203 12.95 -0.50 -16.47
N VAL A 204 12.99 -0.51 -15.14
CA VAL A 204 12.23 0.43 -14.30
C VAL A 204 12.79 1.84 -14.48
N LYS A 205 11.94 2.75 -14.98
CA LYS A 205 12.20 4.17 -15.18
C LYS A 205 11.49 5.03 -14.15
N HIS A 206 10.36 4.55 -13.63
CA HIS A 206 9.50 5.22 -12.67
C HIS A 206 9.09 4.25 -11.55
N LEU A 207 9.24 4.69 -10.31
CA LEU A 207 8.73 4.00 -9.12
C LEU A 207 7.55 4.79 -8.57
N PHE A 208 6.42 4.12 -8.47
CA PHE A 208 5.15 4.61 -7.96
C PHE A 208 4.82 3.88 -6.66
N SER A 209 5.05 4.54 -5.54
CA SER A 209 4.69 4.05 -4.20
C SER A 209 3.44 4.78 -3.72
N ALA A 210 2.74 4.22 -2.76
CA ALA A 210 1.55 4.86 -2.20
C ALA A 210 1.87 6.03 -1.26
N TRP A 211 3.07 6.09 -0.67
CA TRP A 211 3.40 7.03 0.41
C TRP A 211 4.33 8.19 0.04
N HIS A 212 4.86 8.22 -1.15
CA HIS A 212 5.72 9.31 -1.61
C HIS A 212 5.41 9.67 -3.05
N GLU A 213 5.84 10.86 -3.45
CA GLU A 213 5.72 11.29 -4.84
C GLU A 213 6.42 10.32 -5.78
N PRO A 214 5.94 10.21 -7.03
CA PRO A 214 6.59 9.39 -8.05
C PRO A 214 8.08 9.71 -8.19
N ILE A 215 8.90 8.68 -8.22
CA ILE A 215 10.36 8.77 -8.30
C ILE A 215 10.83 8.25 -9.63
N SER A 216 11.87 8.89 -10.20
CA SER A 216 12.43 8.50 -11.50
C SER A 216 13.95 8.49 -11.48
N GLY A 217 14.54 7.75 -12.42
CA GLY A 217 15.99 7.73 -12.63
C GLY A 217 16.77 7.08 -11.47
N SER A 218 17.93 7.63 -11.16
CA SER A 218 18.86 7.04 -10.17
C SER A 218 18.31 6.98 -8.73
N GLN A 219 17.33 7.82 -8.40
CA GLN A 219 16.73 7.85 -7.07
C GLN A 219 15.92 6.57 -6.75
N ILE A 220 15.48 5.82 -7.77
CA ILE A 220 14.70 4.58 -7.57
C ILE A 220 15.48 3.58 -6.72
N GLN A 221 16.72 3.29 -7.08
CA GLN A 221 17.55 2.33 -6.34
C GLN A 221 17.86 2.83 -4.93
N THR A 222 18.17 4.10 -4.78
CA THR A 222 18.42 4.74 -3.47
C THR A 222 17.19 4.60 -2.56
N THR A 223 15.99 4.90 -3.08
CA THR A 223 14.74 4.77 -2.30
C THR A 223 14.47 3.34 -1.86
N MET A 224 14.67 2.36 -2.76
CA MET A 224 14.52 0.95 -2.39
C MET A 224 15.56 0.50 -1.36
N ASP A 225 16.80 0.99 -1.47
CA ASP A 225 17.87 0.72 -0.50
C ASP A 225 17.58 1.36 0.87
N ASP A 226 17.05 2.58 0.89
CA ASP A 226 16.64 3.24 2.13
C ASP A 226 15.52 2.47 2.83
N GLY A 227 14.50 2.04 2.07
CA GLY A 227 13.42 1.20 2.60
C GLY A 227 13.93 -0.12 3.17
N LEU A 228 14.85 -0.78 2.46
CA LEU A 228 15.47 -2.02 2.90
C LEU A 228 16.26 -1.81 4.19
N ARG A 229 17.16 -0.83 4.22
CA ARG A 229 17.95 -0.48 5.41
C ARG A 229 17.07 -0.15 6.62
N GLN A 230 15.94 0.51 6.42
CA GLN A 230 15.02 0.85 7.50
C GLN A 230 14.41 -0.42 8.13
N ILE A 231 13.97 -1.38 7.33
CA ILE A 231 13.42 -2.65 7.85
C ILE A 231 14.50 -3.46 8.55
N GLU A 232 15.70 -3.57 7.94
CA GLU A 232 16.84 -4.29 8.53
C GLU A 232 17.31 -3.68 9.85
N LYS A 233 17.32 -2.34 9.94
CA LYS A 233 17.65 -1.62 11.19
C LYS A 233 16.65 -1.94 12.30
N ILE A 234 15.35 -1.95 11.98
CA ILE A 234 14.30 -2.29 12.96
C ILE A 234 14.43 -3.77 13.37
N ASP A 235 14.65 -4.66 12.40
CA ASP A 235 14.86 -6.10 12.67
C ASP A 235 16.02 -6.32 13.66
N GLN A 236 17.13 -5.64 13.45
CA GLN A 236 18.30 -5.74 14.36
C GLN A 236 17.98 -5.20 15.75
N ILE A 237 17.34 -4.02 15.84
CA ILE A 237 16.95 -3.41 17.12
C ILE A 237 16.03 -4.35 17.92
N VAL A 238 15.00 -4.90 17.28
CA VAL A 238 14.05 -5.79 17.95
C VAL A 238 14.73 -7.08 18.39
N LYS A 239 15.59 -7.68 17.55
CA LYS A 239 16.37 -8.88 17.93
C LYS A 239 17.27 -8.63 19.15
N ASP A 240 17.93 -7.49 19.21
CA ASP A 240 18.81 -7.16 20.34
C ASP A 240 18.00 -6.88 21.61
N LEU A 241 16.85 -6.24 21.52
CA LEU A 241 15.93 -6.07 22.63
C LEU A 241 15.41 -7.41 23.15
N CYS A 242 15.05 -8.34 22.29
CA CYS A 242 14.58 -9.68 22.67
C CYS A 242 15.65 -10.52 23.40
N LYS A 243 16.94 -10.21 23.26
CA LYS A 243 18.03 -10.85 24.02
C LYS A 243 18.16 -10.32 25.44
N THR A 244 17.73 -9.08 25.68
CA THR A 244 17.95 -8.34 26.94
C THR A 244 16.69 -8.13 27.76
N LEU A 245 15.53 -8.12 27.13
CA LEU A 245 14.24 -7.96 27.79
C LEU A 245 13.70 -9.32 28.26
N PRO A 246 12.92 -9.36 29.35
CA PRO A 246 12.23 -10.56 29.79
C PRO A 246 11.34 -11.15 28.65
N PRO A 247 11.26 -12.49 28.53
CA PRO A 247 10.43 -13.14 27.49
C PRO A 247 8.95 -12.71 27.51
N GLU A 248 8.41 -12.41 28.71
CA GLU A 248 7.06 -11.94 28.94
C GLU A 248 6.82 -10.46 28.62
N THR A 249 7.87 -9.71 28.22
CA THR A 249 7.73 -8.30 27.85
C THR A 249 6.61 -8.12 26.83
N SER A 250 5.66 -7.23 27.12
CA SER A 250 4.52 -6.97 26.22
C SER A 250 4.98 -6.42 24.87
N GLY A 251 4.17 -6.62 23.83
CA GLY A 251 4.46 -6.04 22.52
C GLY A 251 4.46 -4.50 22.53
N GLU A 252 3.70 -3.88 23.42
CA GLU A 252 3.69 -2.43 23.59
C GLU A 252 5.02 -1.93 24.18
N GLU A 253 5.48 -2.54 25.28
CA GLU A 253 6.78 -2.22 25.87
C GLU A 253 7.93 -2.43 24.89
N LEU A 254 7.95 -3.57 24.19
CA LEU A 254 8.94 -3.83 23.13
C LEU A 254 8.94 -2.73 22.07
N SER A 255 7.74 -2.32 21.62
CA SER A 255 7.60 -1.31 20.58
C SER A 255 8.06 0.06 21.05
N ILE A 256 7.74 0.46 22.29
CA ILE A 256 8.22 1.70 22.91
C ILE A 256 9.76 1.71 22.95
N ARG A 257 10.38 0.63 23.45
CA ARG A 257 11.83 0.50 23.51
C ARG A 257 12.51 0.54 22.14
N ALA A 258 11.89 -0.12 21.16
CA ALA A 258 12.40 -0.08 19.80
C ALA A 258 12.30 1.32 19.17
N LEU A 259 11.21 2.04 19.40
CA LEU A 259 11.03 3.43 18.95
C LEU A 259 12.03 4.37 19.63
N GLU A 260 12.30 4.21 20.93
CA GLU A 260 13.33 4.96 21.65
C GLU A 260 14.72 4.74 21.02
N LYS A 261 15.07 3.50 20.65
CA LYS A 261 16.33 3.18 19.94
C LYS A 261 16.40 3.82 18.54
N LEU A 262 15.24 4.09 17.94
CA LEU A 262 15.13 4.83 16.68
C LEU A 262 15.12 6.35 16.87
N GLY A 263 15.20 6.84 18.11
CA GLY A 263 15.17 8.28 18.46
C GLY A 263 13.76 8.86 18.59
N ILE A 264 12.72 8.01 18.60
CA ILE A 264 11.31 8.43 18.70
C ILE A 264 10.82 8.19 20.12
N LYS A 265 10.52 9.27 20.84
CA LYS A 265 9.95 9.19 22.20
C LYS A 265 8.42 9.16 22.12
N THR A 266 7.81 8.14 22.69
CA THR A 266 6.35 8.00 22.77
C THR A 266 5.93 7.22 24.00
N GLY A 267 4.80 7.57 24.60
CA GLY A 267 4.18 6.80 25.69
C GLY A 267 3.12 5.80 25.24
N LYS A 268 2.73 5.84 23.96
CA LYS A 268 1.73 4.92 23.36
C LYS A 268 2.15 4.57 21.94
N VAL A 269 1.80 3.37 21.51
CA VAL A 269 2.12 2.86 20.19
C VAL A 269 0.84 2.48 19.45
N LEU A 270 0.73 2.88 18.20
CA LEU A 270 -0.36 2.43 17.34
C LEU A 270 -0.36 0.92 17.20
N GLN A 271 -1.54 0.29 17.23
CA GLN A 271 -1.68 -1.16 17.11
C GLN A 271 -0.95 -1.73 15.88
N MET A 272 -0.99 -1.01 14.75
CA MET A 272 -0.31 -1.43 13.53
C MET A 272 1.22 -1.44 13.67
N VAL A 273 1.80 -0.48 14.39
CA VAL A 273 3.26 -0.43 14.69
C VAL A 273 3.63 -1.56 15.64
N LYS A 274 2.82 -1.77 16.69
CA LYS A 274 2.99 -2.88 17.62
C LYS A 274 2.98 -4.23 16.89
N THR A 275 1.99 -4.47 16.02
CA THR A 275 1.92 -5.69 15.21
C THR A 275 3.16 -5.86 14.34
N SER A 276 3.66 -4.78 13.72
CA SER A 276 4.89 -4.81 12.91
C SER A 276 6.10 -5.22 13.75
N PHE A 277 6.29 -4.61 14.92
CA PHE A 277 7.44 -4.93 15.76
C PHE A 277 7.35 -6.33 16.39
N GLU A 278 6.17 -6.77 16.81
CA GLU A 278 5.93 -8.15 17.28
C GLU A 278 6.19 -9.21 16.19
N SER A 279 6.02 -8.86 14.91
CA SER A 279 6.25 -9.80 13.81
C SER A 279 7.71 -10.26 13.69
N HIS A 280 8.66 -9.47 14.22
CA HIS A 280 10.07 -9.86 14.31
C HIS A 280 10.34 -10.95 15.37
N ARG A 281 9.47 -11.05 16.40
CA ARG A 281 9.59 -12.09 17.44
C ARG A 281 9.27 -13.49 16.92
N LYS A 282 8.28 -13.60 16.05
CA LYS A 282 7.67 -14.87 15.62
C LYS A 282 8.60 -15.82 14.84
N LYS A 283 9.83 -15.41 14.50
CA LYS A 283 10.80 -16.22 13.76
C LYS A 283 11.98 -16.70 14.58
N ASN A 284 12.01 -16.42 15.88
CA ASN A 284 13.08 -16.87 16.79
C ASN A 284 12.59 -17.87 17.84
N ALA A 285 11.39 -18.44 17.69
CA ALA A 285 10.83 -19.51 18.51
C ALA A 285 10.86 -20.85 17.77
#